data_254eccc671fe6eaa5377b79e829f22d7
#
_entry.id   254eccc671fe6eaa5377b79e829f22d7
#
_cell.length_a   1.000
_cell.length_b   1.000
_cell.length_c   1.000
_cell.angle_alpha   90.00
_cell.angle_beta   90.00
_cell.angle_gamma   90.00
#
_symmetry.space_group_name_H-M   'P 1'
#
loop_
_entity.id
_entity.type
_entity.pdbx_description
1 polymer ?
#
loop_
_entity_poly.entity_id
_entity_poly.type
_entity_poly.pdbx_seq_one_letter_code
_entity_poly.pdbx_strand_id
1 'polypeptide(L)'
;MLSHPPGPSRATWASVIRKVLIANRGEIAVRIIRTLHEMGIAAVAIYSEADRKSLHVRLADEAYCIGPAPARESYLSIERVLDAARKSGADAIHPGYGFLSEKSEFAEACERAGIVFIGPPSRAMAAMGSKTAARAKMAAAGVPITPGGDASTVEEARATAERVGYPVLIKAAMGGGGKGMRLVHNADEMPSAFERAQSEAARAFGDPTVYIEKAILRPRHVEIQVIGDRHGNMVHLFERDCSIQRRHQKVVEETPCPVATPELVRRMGEVAVKGALSVGYFSAGTFEFLLGEDGSFYFLEMNTRLQVEHPVTEWITGTDLVAEMVRVAAGERLSWQQEEIVRRGASIECRIYAEDPIGFLPSPGKIEALRVPAGPWVRDDGGFYEGATVPSHYDPLVSKVSVWGPDRKTAIQRMRRALSEYVVTGIKTNIVFHEKLLAHPAFVEGHYTTGFIEENKEALLGYSDVREEDEATLAAAIAVAAARAERKAQRTEGQALEDRGRLAPWVEQHRGRVLR
;
A
#
# COMPACT_ATOMS: atom_id res chain seq x y z
N MET A 1 -8.10 33.86 9.22
CA MET A 1 -7.95 32.98 10.39
C MET A 1 -9.25 32.17 10.51
N LEU A 2 -9.28 30.94 10.01
CA LEU A 2 -10.43 30.04 10.17
C LEU A 2 -10.11 29.18 11.40
N SER A 3 -10.84 29.43 12.48
CA SER A 3 -10.80 28.64 13.70
C SER A 3 -11.27 27.22 13.39
N HIS A 4 -10.38 26.23 13.51
CA HIS A 4 -10.80 24.86 13.59
C HIS A 4 -11.68 24.69 14.85
N PRO A 5 -12.79 23.95 14.78
CA PRO A 5 -13.49 23.56 16.01
C PRO A 5 -12.49 22.77 16.87
N PRO A 6 -12.46 22.99 18.19
CA PRO A 6 -11.62 22.21 19.09
C PRO A 6 -12.01 20.74 18.94
N GLY A 7 -11.05 19.91 18.54
CA GLY A 7 -11.22 18.47 18.55
C GLY A 7 -11.62 17.98 19.95
N PRO A 8 -12.32 16.85 20.07
CA PRO A 8 -12.76 16.31 21.37
C PRO A 8 -11.56 16.23 22.32
N SER A 9 -11.78 16.64 23.56
CA SER A 9 -10.73 16.76 24.58
C SER A 9 -9.99 15.43 24.74
N ARG A 10 -8.67 15.45 24.88
CA ARG A 10 -7.76 14.29 25.09
C ARG A 10 -8.23 13.28 26.17
N ALA A 11 -9.20 13.67 27.01
CA ALA A 11 -9.66 12.86 28.14
C ALA A 11 -10.59 11.69 27.78
N THR A 12 -11.24 11.69 26.58
CA THR A 12 -12.24 10.66 26.20
C THR A 12 -11.66 9.40 25.59
N TRP A 13 -10.46 9.43 25.05
CA TRP A 13 -9.81 8.31 24.34
C TRP A 13 -9.13 7.31 25.25
N ALA A 14 -8.48 7.83 26.29
CA ALA A 14 -7.65 7.06 27.20
C ALA A 14 -8.42 6.01 28.03
N SER A 15 -9.77 5.96 27.92
CA SER A 15 -10.58 5.07 28.74
C SER A 15 -10.86 3.70 28.12
N VAL A 16 -10.71 3.52 26.78
CA VAL A 16 -11.09 2.26 26.08
C VAL A 16 -9.87 1.56 25.47
N ILE A 17 -9.02 2.26 24.72
CA ILE A 17 -7.81 1.69 24.11
C ILE A 17 -6.59 2.46 24.61
N ARG A 18 -5.75 1.82 25.40
CA ARG A 18 -4.54 2.41 26.00
C ARG A 18 -3.26 1.79 25.44
N LYS A 19 -3.35 0.58 24.91
CA LYS A 19 -2.21 -0.17 24.39
C LYS A 19 -2.64 -0.96 23.15
N VAL A 20 -1.91 -0.77 22.04
CA VAL A 20 -2.19 -1.41 20.76
C VAL A 20 -0.99 -2.26 20.32
N LEU A 21 -1.23 -3.53 20.03
CA LEU A 21 -0.27 -4.36 19.33
C LEU A 21 -0.40 -4.15 17.82
N ILE A 22 0.74 -3.92 17.16
CA ILE A 22 0.81 -3.79 15.70
C ILE A 22 1.17 -5.16 15.11
N ALA A 23 0.18 -5.84 14.49
CA ALA A 23 0.37 -7.16 13.89
C ALA A 23 1.01 -7.04 12.48
N ASN A 24 2.10 -6.30 12.40
CA ASN A 24 2.81 -6.01 11.16
C ASN A 24 4.29 -5.64 11.41
N ARG A 25 5.00 -5.30 10.33
CA ARG A 25 6.43 -4.93 10.33
C ARG A 25 6.71 -3.77 9.35
N GLY A 26 7.97 -3.36 9.31
CA GLY A 26 8.45 -2.41 8.29
C GLY A 26 7.82 -1.02 8.43
N GLU A 27 7.66 -0.34 7.31
CA GLU A 27 7.21 1.05 7.29
C GLU A 27 5.81 1.25 7.87
N ILE A 28 4.87 0.31 7.60
CA ILE A 28 3.50 0.44 8.12
C ILE A 28 3.45 0.31 9.65
N ALA A 29 4.29 -0.55 10.23
CA ALA A 29 4.38 -0.62 11.69
C ALA A 29 4.93 0.69 12.27
N VAL A 30 5.96 1.28 11.64
CA VAL A 30 6.49 2.60 12.01
C VAL A 30 5.42 3.69 11.89
N ARG A 31 4.65 3.67 10.78
CA ARG A 31 3.54 4.62 10.54
C ARG A 31 2.48 4.56 11.64
N ILE A 32 2.08 3.34 12.01
CA ILE A 32 1.07 3.13 13.07
C ILE A 32 1.63 3.56 14.43
N ILE A 33 2.87 3.18 14.77
CA ILE A 33 3.52 3.56 16.05
C ILE A 33 3.51 5.08 16.22
N ARG A 34 3.88 5.84 15.18
CA ARG A 34 3.89 7.31 15.23
C ARG A 34 2.52 7.88 15.59
N THR A 35 1.47 7.43 14.92
CA THR A 35 0.10 7.88 15.25
C THR A 35 -0.33 7.48 16.66
N LEU A 36 -0.03 6.25 17.10
CA LEU A 36 -0.37 5.82 18.46
C LEU A 36 0.32 6.71 19.51
N HIS A 37 1.60 7.04 19.32
CA HIS A 37 2.33 7.94 20.20
C HIS A 37 1.74 9.36 20.21
N GLU A 38 1.34 9.90 19.06
CA GLU A 38 0.66 11.20 18.95
C GLU A 38 -0.71 11.19 19.65
N MET A 39 -1.38 10.04 19.67
CA MET A 39 -2.63 9.83 20.41
C MET A 39 -2.41 9.55 21.91
N GLY A 40 -1.18 9.37 22.37
CA GLY A 40 -0.84 9.00 23.74
C GLY A 40 -1.18 7.54 24.09
N ILE A 41 -1.17 6.66 23.08
CA ILE A 41 -1.46 5.23 23.19
C ILE A 41 -0.15 4.45 23.11
N ALA A 42 0.07 3.51 24.02
CA ALA A 42 1.26 2.66 24.02
C ALA A 42 1.27 1.71 22.81
N ALA A 43 2.40 1.63 22.13
CA ALA A 43 2.60 0.81 20.95
C ALA A 43 3.41 -0.45 21.26
N VAL A 44 2.88 -1.62 20.92
CA VAL A 44 3.53 -2.91 21.04
C VAL A 44 3.90 -3.44 19.66
N ALA A 45 5.19 -3.60 19.37
CA ALA A 45 5.65 -4.22 18.14
C ALA A 45 5.77 -5.74 18.30
N ILE A 46 5.53 -6.45 17.20
CA ILE A 46 5.96 -7.84 17.05
C ILE A 46 7.08 -7.94 16.01
N TYR A 47 7.96 -8.92 16.16
CA TYR A 47 9.05 -9.13 15.22
C TYR A 47 9.45 -10.61 15.10
N SER A 48 9.85 -11.02 13.90
CA SER A 48 10.57 -12.27 13.69
C SER A 48 12.04 -12.10 14.03
N GLU A 49 12.78 -13.19 14.15
CA GLU A 49 14.23 -13.15 14.41
C GLU A 49 14.99 -12.28 13.40
N ALA A 50 14.57 -12.26 12.13
CA ALA A 50 15.16 -11.42 11.09
C ALA A 50 14.96 -9.92 11.35
N ASP A 51 13.87 -9.54 12.01
CA ASP A 51 13.51 -8.15 12.26
C ASP A 51 13.93 -7.63 13.65
N ARG A 52 14.67 -8.38 14.43
CA ARG A 52 15.09 -8.02 15.81
C ARG A 52 15.67 -6.61 15.94
N LYS A 53 16.33 -6.12 14.88
CA LYS A 53 16.96 -4.79 14.86
C LYS A 53 16.18 -3.77 14.02
N SER A 54 15.00 -4.12 13.53
CA SER A 54 14.21 -3.26 12.65
C SER A 54 13.73 -1.99 13.35
N LEU A 55 13.46 -0.94 12.55
CA LEU A 55 13.11 0.39 13.05
C LEU A 55 11.85 0.36 13.94
N HIS A 56 10.81 -0.38 13.53
CA HIS A 56 9.56 -0.49 14.29
C HIS A 56 9.77 -1.11 15.68
N VAL A 57 10.73 -2.05 15.82
CA VAL A 57 11.09 -2.64 17.11
C VAL A 57 11.76 -1.62 18.05
N ARG A 58 12.52 -0.69 17.46
CA ARG A 58 13.21 0.36 18.23
C ARG A 58 12.31 1.50 18.66
N LEU A 59 11.24 1.76 17.90
CA LEU A 59 10.33 2.88 18.13
C LEU A 59 9.17 2.52 19.06
N ALA A 60 8.79 1.25 19.13
CA ALA A 60 7.70 0.79 19.98
C ALA A 60 8.07 0.86 21.48
N ASP A 61 7.08 1.00 22.35
CA ASP A 61 7.25 0.98 23.80
C ASP A 61 7.61 -0.41 24.31
N GLU A 62 7.03 -1.46 23.68
CA GLU A 62 7.33 -2.87 23.95
C GLU A 62 7.49 -3.63 22.63
N ALA A 63 8.25 -4.72 22.64
CA ALA A 63 8.42 -5.56 21.46
C ALA A 63 8.56 -7.04 21.81
N TYR A 64 7.86 -7.91 21.07
CA TYR A 64 7.82 -9.35 21.29
C TYR A 64 8.29 -10.13 20.07
N CYS A 65 9.24 -11.05 20.28
CA CYS A 65 9.66 -11.99 19.25
C CYS A 65 8.58 -13.05 19.06
N ILE A 66 8.09 -13.20 17.82
CA ILE A 66 7.01 -14.12 17.47
C ILE A 66 7.50 -15.34 16.66
N GLY A 67 8.81 -15.54 16.53
CA GLY A 67 9.38 -16.74 15.92
C GLY A 67 10.43 -16.46 14.85
N PRO A 68 10.77 -17.51 14.05
CA PRO A 68 11.81 -17.44 13.04
C PRO A 68 11.43 -16.55 11.86
N ALA A 69 12.40 -16.32 10.94
CA ALA A 69 12.27 -15.42 9.81
C ALA A 69 11.10 -15.73 8.83
N PRO A 70 10.79 -17.00 8.48
CA PRO A 70 9.69 -17.29 7.57
C PRO A 70 8.35 -16.74 8.09
N ALA A 71 7.63 -15.99 7.23
CA ALA A 71 6.36 -15.36 7.62
C ALA A 71 5.31 -16.36 8.12
N ARG A 72 5.27 -17.57 7.57
CA ARG A 72 4.33 -18.63 7.99
C ARG A 72 4.54 -19.06 9.44
N GLU A 73 5.76 -18.94 9.94
CA GLU A 73 6.15 -19.34 11.28
C GLU A 73 6.22 -18.15 12.26
N SER A 74 5.85 -16.96 11.80
CA SER A 74 5.88 -15.71 12.56
C SER A 74 4.65 -14.84 12.28
N TYR A 75 4.72 -13.87 11.38
CA TYR A 75 3.67 -12.87 11.10
C TYR A 75 2.35 -13.44 10.58
N LEU A 76 2.32 -14.64 10.01
CA LEU A 76 1.11 -15.33 9.56
C LEU A 76 0.56 -16.32 10.59
N SER A 77 1.17 -16.44 11.77
CA SER A 77 0.69 -17.29 12.85
C SER A 77 -0.24 -16.52 13.77
N ILE A 78 -1.55 -16.72 13.62
CA ILE A 78 -2.59 -16.12 14.48
C ILE A 78 -2.30 -16.40 15.96
N GLU A 79 -1.93 -17.63 16.29
CA GLU A 79 -1.66 -18.05 17.66
C GLU A 79 -0.53 -17.23 18.30
N ARG A 80 0.61 -17.06 17.59
CA ARG A 80 1.78 -16.32 18.10
C ARG A 80 1.50 -14.83 18.25
N VAL A 81 0.72 -14.26 17.33
CA VAL A 81 0.30 -12.85 17.41
C VAL A 81 -0.61 -12.63 18.62
N LEU A 82 -1.61 -13.51 18.84
CA LEU A 82 -2.50 -13.42 19.99
C LEU A 82 -1.78 -13.71 21.33
N ASP A 83 -0.79 -14.61 21.34
CA ASP A 83 0.02 -14.85 22.51
C ASP A 83 0.82 -13.59 22.90
N ALA A 84 1.44 -12.92 21.91
CA ALA A 84 2.12 -11.64 22.14
C ALA A 84 1.16 -10.57 22.67
N ALA A 85 -0.07 -10.49 22.12
CA ALA A 85 -1.09 -9.54 22.57
C ALA A 85 -1.52 -9.80 24.03
N ARG A 86 -1.71 -11.06 24.41
CA ARG A 86 -2.01 -11.43 25.82
C ARG A 86 -0.84 -11.11 26.76
N LYS A 87 0.39 -11.43 26.36
CA LYS A 87 1.60 -11.18 27.17
C LYS A 87 1.85 -9.70 27.40
N SER A 88 1.58 -8.87 26.39
CA SER A 88 1.73 -7.42 26.51
C SER A 88 0.56 -6.74 27.22
N GLY A 89 -0.57 -7.43 27.38
CA GLY A 89 -1.81 -6.83 27.88
C GLY A 89 -2.37 -5.78 26.91
N ALA A 90 -2.21 -5.96 25.59
CA ALA A 90 -2.75 -5.06 24.59
C ALA A 90 -4.28 -5.10 24.56
N ASP A 91 -4.91 -3.93 24.57
CA ASP A 91 -6.36 -3.76 24.49
C ASP A 91 -6.88 -4.03 23.07
N ALA A 92 -6.04 -3.72 22.06
CA ALA A 92 -6.40 -3.80 20.65
C ALA A 92 -5.21 -4.26 19.78
N ILE A 93 -5.54 -4.73 18.58
CA ILE A 93 -4.59 -5.11 17.54
C ILE A 93 -4.85 -4.32 16.27
N HIS A 94 -3.82 -3.66 15.73
CA HIS A 94 -3.86 -3.04 14.41
C HIS A 94 -3.12 -3.94 13.39
N PRO A 95 -3.80 -4.47 12.37
CA PRO A 95 -3.19 -5.41 11.43
C PRO A 95 -2.32 -4.74 10.35
N GLY A 96 -2.43 -3.43 10.16
CA GLY A 96 -1.82 -2.73 9.02
C GLY A 96 -2.39 -3.20 7.68
N TYR A 97 -1.50 -3.58 6.76
CA TYR A 97 -1.84 -4.21 5.48
C TYR A 97 -0.93 -5.44 5.21
N GLY A 98 -1.36 -6.34 4.33
CA GLY A 98 -0.67 -7.62 4.12
C GLY A 98 -0.79 -8.58 5.31
N PHE A 99 -0.04 -9.67 5.31
CA PHE A 99 -0.07 -10.72 6.34
C PHE A 99 -1.50 -11.14 6.74
N LEU A 100 -1.93 -10.82 7.97
CA LEU A 100 -3.21 -11.21 8.54
C LEU A 100 -4.32 -10.15 8.36
N SER A 101 -4.03 -9.01 7.74
CA SER A 101 -4.95 -7.86 7.71
C SER A 101 -6.28 -8.13 6.99
N GLU A 102 -6.31 -9.07 6.03
CA GLU A 102 -7.51 -9.45 5.28
C GLU A 102 -8.02 -10.85 5.62
N LYS A 103 -7.53 -11.44 6.73
CA LYS A 103 -7.97 -12.75 7.21
C LYS A 103 -9.12 -12.60 8.21
N SER A 104 -10.34 -12.97 7.77
CA SER A 104 -11.52 -12.94 8.64
C SER A 104 -11.34 -13.79 9.89
N GLU A 105 -10.63 -14.92 9.76
CA GLU A 105 -10.33 -15.83 10.88
C GLU A 105 -9.47 -15.16 11.96
N PHE A 106 -8.60 -14.21 11.57
CA PHE A 106 -7.81 -13.44 12.52
C PHE A 106 -8.67 -12.42 13.28
N ALA A 107 -9.54 -11.68 12.58
CA ALA A 107 -10.48 -10.77 13.22
C ALA A 107 -11.40 -11.51 14.22
N GLU A 108 -11.95 -12.66 13.82
CA GLU A 108 -12.75 -13.52 14.71
C GLU A 108 -11.95 -14.04 15.90
N ALA A 109 -10.69 -14.38 15.71
CA ALA A 109 -9.82 -14.86 16.79
C ALA A 109 -9.52 -13.73 17.80
N CYS A 110 -9.36 -12.48 17.35
CA CYS A 110 -9.28 -11.32 18.22
C CYS A 110 -10.56 -11.12 19.03
N GLU A 111 -11.73 -11.16 18.38
CA GLU A 111 -13.04 -11.04 19.02
C GLU A 111 -13.22 -12.11 20.11
N ARG A 112 -12.93 -13.38 19.80
CA ARG A 112 -13.00 -14.48 20.79
C ARG A 112 -12.01 -14.31 21.94
N ALA A 113 -10.89 -13.64 21.72
CA ALA A 113 -9.90 -13.37 22.75
C ALA A 113 -10.24 -12.13 23.61
N GLY A 114 -11.32 -11.41 23.29
CA GLY A 114 -11.69 -10.15 23.95
C GLY A 114 -10.76 -8.99 23.62
N ILE A 115 -10.04 -9.06 22.48
CA ILE A 115 -9.11 -8.04 22.01
C ILE A 115 -9.76 -7.28 20.84
N VAL A 116 -9.77 -5.95 20.90
CA VAL A 116 -10.36 -5.12 19.83
C VAL A 116 -9.54 -5.26 18.55
N PHE A 117 -10.17 -5.68 17.45
CA PHE A 117 -9.57 -5.64 16.13
C PHE A 117 -9.76 -4.25 15.51
N ILE A 118 -8.66 -3.53 15.23
CA ILE A 118 -8.69 -2.20 14.57
C ILE A 118 -8.77 -2.44 13.06
N GLY A 119 -9.98 -2.64 12.58
CA GLY A 119 -10.31 -3.00 11.22
C GLY A 119 -11.80 -3.26 11.05
N PRO A 120 -12.21 -3.76 9.87
CA PRO A 120 -13.61 -4.08 9.59
C PRO A 120 -14.09 -5.32 10.35
N PRO A 121 -15.41 -5.53 10.42
CA PRO A 121 -15.97 -6.73 11.03
C PRO A 121 -15.63 -7.99 10.22
N SER A 122 -15.33 -9.08 10.89
CA SER A 122 -14.95 -10.37 10.27
C SER A 122 -15.94 -10.84 9.20
N ARG A 123 -17.25 -10.65 9.46
CA ARG A 123 -18.32 -10.98 8.49
C ARG A 123 -18.23 -10.20 7.16
N ALA A 124 -17.84 -8.91 7.21
CA ALA A 124 -17.67 -8.11 6.01
C ALA A 124 -16.39 -8.53 5.26
N MET A 125 -15.31 -8.84 5.98
CA MET A 125 -14.08 -9.39 5.42
C MET A 125 -14.35 -10.71 4.69
N ALA A 126 -15.06 -11.65 5.32
CA ALA A 126 -15.44 -12.93 4.72
C ALA A 126 -16.34 -12.73 3.48
N ALA A 127 -17.30 -11.80 3.55
CA ALA A 127 -18.19 -11.49 2.43
C ALA A 127 -17.46 -10.93 1.21
N MET A 128 -16.38 -10.18 1.41
CA MET A 128 -15.58 -9.57 0.35
C MET A 128 -14.37 -10.42 -0.07
N GLY A 129 -13.99 -11.42 0.71
CA GLY A 129 -12.85 -12.28 0.45
C GLY A 129 -13.03 -13.24 -0.75
N SER A 130 -14.26 -13.60 -1.09
CA SER A 130 -14.58 -14.39 -2.28
C SER A 130 -14.92 -13.47 -3.45
N LYS A 131 -14.13 -13.50 -4.53
CA LYS A 131 -14.35 -12.62 -5.71
C LYS A 131 -15.74 -12.77 -6.31
N THR A 132 -16.22 -14.00 -6.48
CA THR A 132 -17.55 -14.27 -7.04
C THR A 132 -18.67 -13.77 -6.11
N ALA A 133 -18.58 -14.09 -4.82
CA ALA A 133 -19.56 -13.64 -3.83
C ALA A 133 -19.56 -12.13 -3.66
N ALA A 134 -18.38 -11.50 -3.65
CA ALA A 134 -18.25 -10.05 -3.59
C ALA A 134 -18.91 -9.37 -4.80
N ARG A 135 -18.63 -9.84 -6.03
CA ARG A 135 -19.25 -9.33 -7.26
C ARG A 135 -20.78 -9.44 -7.21
N ALA A 136 -21.31 -10.59 -6.81
CA ALA A 136 -22.76 -10.77 -6.70
C ALA A 136 -23.39 -9.81 -5.67
N LYS A 137 -22.77 -9.63 -4.52
CA LYS A 137 -23.21 -8.67 -3.49
C LYS A 137 -23.14 -7.23 -3.98
N MET A 138 -22.05 -6.85 -4.65
CA MET A 138 -21.88 -5.50 -5.21
C MET A 138 -22.88 -5.23 -6.32
N ALA A 139 -23.14 -6.18 -7.24
CA ALA A 139 -24.17 -6.06 -8.25
C ALA A 139 -25.56 -5.86 -7.61
N ALA A 140 -25.91 -6.65 -6.60
CA ALA A 140 -27.17 -6.51 -5.87
C ALA A 140 -27.30 -5.16 -5.16
N ALA A 141 -26.18 -4.58 -4.71
CA ALA A 141 -26.13 -3.23 -4.16
C ALA A 141 -26.17 -2.12 -5.23
N GLY A 142 -26.15 -2.46 -6.52
CA GLY A 142 -26.14 -1.51 -7.63
C GLY A 142 -24.78 -0.89 -7.91
N VAL A 143 -23.70 -1.52 -7.46
CA VAL A 143 -22.33 -1.17 -7.85
C VAL A 143 -22.07 -1.74 -9.25
N PRO A 144 -21.60 -0.94 -10.22
CA PRO A 144 -21.32 -1.42 -11.57
C PRO A 144 -20.27 -2.54 -11.55
N ILE A 145 -20.59 -3.68 -12.13
CA ILE A 145 -19.66 -4.80 -12.33
C ILE A 145 -19.41 -5.02 -13.83
N THR A 146 -18.25 -5.52 -14.19
CA THR A 146 -17.96 -5.88 -15.58
C THR A 146 -18.99 -6.90 -16.07
N PRO A 147 -19.74 -6.63 -17.16
CA PRO A 147 -20.71 -7.57 -17.70
C PRO A 147 -20.03 -8.90 -18.07
N GLY A 148 -20.66 -10.03 -17.69
CA GLY A 148 -20.06 -11.34 -17.93
C GLY A 148 -20.96 -12.50 -17.50
N GLY A 149 -20.37 -13.69 -17.39
CA GLY A 149 -21.02 -14.90 -16.93
C GLY A 149 -20.08 -16.10 -16.93
N ASP A 150 -20.43 -17.12 -16.12
CA ASP A 150 -19.75 -18.42 -16.14
C ASP A 150 -20.02 -19.14 -17.45
N ALA A 151 -19.07 -19.96 -17.89
CA ALA A 151 -19.22 -20.81 -19.06
C ALA A 151 -18.48 -22.14 -18.81
N SER A 152 -19.20 -23.23 -19.06
CA SER A 152 -18.68 -24.60 -18.97
C SER A 152 -18.43 -25.19 -20.37
N THR A 153 -19.04 -24.59 -21.40
CA THR A 153 -18.91 -24.98 -22.83
C THR A 153 -18.52 -23.77 -23.69
N VAL A 154 -17.97 -24.08 -24.88
CA VAL A 154 -17.61 -23.04 -25.87
C VAL A 154 -18.84 -22.27 -26.34
N GLU A 155 -19.98 -22.94 -26.48
CA GLU A 155 -21.26 -22.37 -26.91
C GLU A 155 -21.75 -21.34 -25.87
N GLU A 156 -21.71 -21.66 -24.59
CA GLU A 156 -22.05 -20.73 -23.50
C GLU A 156 -21.10 -19.54 -23.47
N ALA A 157 -19.80 -19.77 -23.68
CA ALA A 157 -18.80 -18.71 -23.75
C ALA A 157 -19.05 -17.76 -24.93
N ARG A 158 -19.39 -18.30 -26.13
CA ARG A 158 -19.76 -17.50 -27.29
C ARG A 158 -21.03 -16.67 -27.05
N ALA A 159 -22.09 -17.31 -26.54
CA ALA A 159 -23.34 -16.63 -26.24
C ALA A 159 -23.15 -15.49 -25.23
N THR A 160 -22.30 -15.71 -24.20
CA THR A 160 -21.94 -14.68 -23.24
C THR A 160 -21.15 -13.54 -23.91
N ALA A 161 -20.14 -13.87 -24.74
CA ALA A 161 -19.34 -12.89 -25.45
C ALA A 161 -20.15 -12.05 -26.45
N GLU A 162 -21.09 -12.67 -27.18
CA GLU A 162 -22.01 -11.96 -28.08
C GLU A 162 -22.90 -10.99 -27.29
N ARG A 163 -23.43 -11.41 -26.16
CA ARG A 163 -24.29 -10.58 -25.30
C ARG A 163 -23.55 -9.37 -24.72
N VAL A 164 -22.27 -9.54 -24.27
CA VAL A 164 -21.50 -8.45 -23.65
C VAL A 164 -20.68 -7.66 -24.68
N GLY A 165 -20.55 -8.17 -25.89
CA GLY A 165 -19.77 -7.60 -26.99
C GLY A 165 -18.27 -7.88 -26.88
N TYR A 166 -17.64 -8.27 -28.02
CA TYR A 166 -16.17 -8.43 -28.09
C TYR A 166 -15.47 -7.05 -27.99
N PRO A 167 -14.20 -7.02 -27.56
CA PRO A 167 -13.39 -8.12 -27.03
C PRO A 167 -13.83 -8.54 -25.61
N VAL A 168 -13.52 -9.79 -25.25
CA VAL A 168 -13.81 -10.35 -23.93
C VAL A 168 -12.56 -10.96 -23.31
N LEU A 169 -12.55 -11.06 -21.98
CA LEU A 169 -11.55 -11.79 -21.20
C LEU A 169 -12.12 -13.12 -20.72
N ILE A 170 -11.35 -14.20 -20.89
CA ILE A 170 -11.62 -15.49 -20.29
C ILE A 170 -10.73 -15.64 -19.05
N LYS A 171 -11.30 -16.04 -17.91
CA LYS A 171 -10.60 -16.25 -16.63
C LYS A 171 -11.04 -17.58 -16.02
N ALA A 172 -10.19 -18.24 -15.24
CA ALA A 172 -10.65 -19.32 -14.37
C ALA A 172 -11.68 -18.79 -13.36
N ALA A 173 -12.83 -19.44 -13.21
CA ALA A 173 -13.90 -19.00 -12.30
C ALA A 173 -13.43 -18.99 -10.83
N MET A 174 -12.62 -19.99 -10.43
CA MET A 174 -12.04 -20.11 -9.09
C MET A 174 -10.69 -19.42 -8.94
N GLY A 175 -10.16 -18.77 -9.98
CA GLY A 175 -8.82 -18.19 -10.03
C GLY A 175 -8.75 -16.74 -9.58
N GLY A 176 -7.52 -16.32 -9.16
CA GLY A 176 -7.18 -14.96 -8.78
C GLY A 176 -5.79 -14.54 -9.26
N GLY A 177 -5.52 -13.21 -9.30
CA GLY A 177 -4.17 -12.69 -9.55
C GLY A 177 -3.72 -12.61 -11.02
N GLY A 178 -4.65 -12.63 -11.99
CA GLY A 178 -4.31 -12.39 -13.41
C GLY A 178 -3.66 -13.56 -14.14
N LYS A 179 -3.43 -14.70 -13.49
CA LYS A 179 -2.92 -15.91 -14.14
C LYS A 179 -4.03 -16.58 -14.92
N GLY A 180 -3.73 -17.03 -16.16
CA GLY A 180 -4.69 -17.73 -17.00
C GLY A 180 -5.74 -16.84 -17.69
N MET A 181 -5.60 -15.50 -17.62
CA MET A 181 -6.47 -14.58 -18.38
C MET A 181 -6.10 -14.58 -19.85
N ARG A 182 -7.12 -14.62 -20.72
CA ARG A 182 -6.96 -14.59 -22.19
C ARG A 182 -7.90 -13.55 -22.80
N LEU A 183 -7.32 -12.64 -23.56
CA LEU A 183 -8.07 -11.70 -24.36
C LEU A 183 -8.54 -12.40 -25.65
N VAL A 184 -9.80 -12.25 -26.00
CA VAL A 184 -10.45 -12.80 -27.20
C VAL A 184 -11.11 -11.66 -27.95
N HIS A 185 -10.64 -11.41 -29.16
CA HIS A 185 -11.07 -10.26 -29.95
C HIS A 185 -12.33 -10.52 -30.77
N ASN A 186 -12.60 -11.77 -31.14
CA ASN A 186 -13.72 -12.16 -32.00
C ASN A 186 -14.15 -13.60 -31.74
N ALA A 187 -15.25 -13.99 -32.40
CA ALA A 187 -15.84 -15.34 -32.23
C ALA A 187 -14.94 -16.48 -32.73
N ASP A 188 -14.08 -16.23 -33.71
CA ASP A 188 -13.20 -17.26 -34.30
C ASP A 188 -12.09 -17.68 -33.34
N GLU A 189 -11.61 -16.76 -32.50
CA GLU A 189 -10.59 -17.03 -31.48
C GLU A 189 -11.14 -17.80 -30.26
N MET A 190 -12.47 -17.75 -30.03
CA MET A 190 -13.11 -18.26 -28.82
C MET A 190 -12.82 -19.73 -28.54
N PRO A 191 -12.95 -20.69 -29.49
CA PRO A 191 -12.77 -22.11 -29.17
C PRO A 191 -11.37 -22.42 -28.63
N SER A 192 -10.35 -21.96 -29.33
CA SER A 192 -8.93 -22.20 -28.95
C SER A 192 -8.57 -21.53 -27.62
N ALA A 193 -9.08 -20.32 -27.38
CA ALA A 193 -8.85 -19.60 -26.13
C ALA A 193 -9.55 -20.28 -24.95
N PHE A 194 -10.79 -20.75 -25.16
CA PHE A 194 -11.59 -21.43 -24.16
C PHE A 194 -10.96 -22.75 -23.71
N GLU A 195 -10.59 -23.64 -24.66
CA GLU A 195 -9.94 -24.94 -24.35
C GLU A 195 -8.66 -24.75 -23.50
N ARG A 196 -7.83 -23.76 -23.88
CA ARG A 196 -6.61 -23.44 -23.12
C ARG A 196 -6.92 -22.94 -21.73
N ALA A 197 -7.92 -22.06 -21.58
CA ALA A 197 -8.30 -21.51 -20.29
C ALA A 197 -8.88 -22.61 -19.37
N GLN A 198 -9.75 -23.49 -19.89
CA GLN A 198 -10.27 -24.63 -19.15
C GLN A 198 -9.17 -25.59 -18.68
N SER A 199 -8.24 -25.94 -19.58
CA SER A 199 -7.13 -26.83 -19.26
C SER A 199 -6.21 -26.25 -18.16
N GLU A 200 -6.00 -24.93 -18.18
CA GLU A 200 -5.27 -24.23 -17.12
C GLU A 200 -6.06 -24.21 -15.80
N ALA A 201 -7.36 -23.90 -15.86
CA ALA A 201 -8.23 -23.84 -14.69
C ALA A 201 -8.31 -25.22 -13.99
N ALA A 202 -8.53 -26.28 -14.76
CA ALA A 202 -8.56 -27.65 -14.24
C ALA A 202 -7.24 -28.06 -13.56
N ARG A 203 -6.10 -27.73 -14.17
CA ARG A 203 -4.78 -28.04 -13.61
C ARG A 203 -4.44 -27.22 -12.36
N ALA A 204 -4.82 -25.94 -12.34
CA ALA A 204 -4.45 -25.04 -11.26
C ALA A 204 -5.40 -25.13 -10.06
N PHE A 205 -6.69 -25.38 -10.29
CA PHE A 205 -7.75 -25.24 -9.29
C PHE A 205 -8.64 -26.51 -9.16
N GLY A 206 -8.48 -27.50 -10.05
CA GLY A 206 -9.32 -28.72 -10.05
C GLY A 206 -10.73 -28.51 -10.61
N ASP A 207 -11.08 -27.30 -11.05
CA ASP A 207 -12.38 -26.92 -11.64
C ASP A 207 -12.13 -26.31 -13.03
N PRO A 208 -12.69 -26.88 -14.13
CA PRO A 208 -12.53 -26.36 -15.49
C PRO A 208 -13.41 -25.14 -15.79
N THR A 209 -14.31 -24.74 -14.90
CA THR A 209 -15.23 -23.63 -15.14
C THR A 209 -14.45 -22.33 -15.37
N VAL A 210 -14.80 -21.62 -16.44
CA VAL A 210 -14.26 -20.33 -16.78
C VAL A 210 -15.31 -19.23 -16.66
N TYR A 211 -14.87 -18.02 -16.43
CA TYR A 211 -15.68 -16.80 -16.42
C TYR A 211 -15.33 -15.96 -17.63
N ILE A 212 -16.35 -15.57 -18.39
CA ILE A 212 -16.23 -14.66 -19.55
C ILE A 212 -16.68 -13.29 -19.11
N GLU A 213 -15.88 -12.27 -19.38
CA GLU A 213 -16.30 -10.87 -19.10
C GLU A 213 -15.90 -9.92 -20.22
N LYS A 214 -16.62 -8.82 -20.34
CA LYS A 214 -16.24 -7.71 -21.23
C LYS A 214 -14.81 -7.27 -20.93
N ALA A 215 -13.94 -7.22 -21.93
CA ALA A 215 -12.63 -6.66 -21.79
C ALA A 215 -12.70 -5.13 -21.78
N ILE A 216 -12.19 -4.52 -20.75
CA ILE A 216 -11.97 -3.07 -20.72
C ILE A 216 -10.57 -2.83 -21.27
N LEU A 217 -10.50 -2.29 -22.49
CA LEU A 217 -9.24 -2.03 -23.16
C LEU A 217 -8.59 -0.78 -22.55
N ARG A 218 -7.27 -0.84 -22.37
CA ARG A 218 -6.46 0.27 -21.84
C ARG A 218 -7.08 0.94 -20.59
N PRO A 219 -7.51 0.16 -19.57
CA PRO A 219 -8.18 0.72 -18.42
C PRO A 219 -7.23 1.54 -17.55
N ARG A 220 -7.79 2.46 -16.78
CA ARG A 220 -7.15 2.96 -15.58
C ARG A 220 -7.59 2.13 -14.37
N HIS A 221 -6.70 2.02 -13.41
CA HIS A 221 -7.00 1.48 -12.09
C HIS A 221 -7.26 2.67 -11.16
N VAL A 222 -8.53 2.96 -10.92
CA VAL A 222 -8.96 4.04 -10.04
C VAL A 222 -9.67 3.45 -8.84
N GLU A 223 -9.36 3.93 -7.66
CA GLU A 223 -9.92 3.39 -6.43
C GLU A 223 -10.52 4.49 -5.55
N ILE A 224 -11.52 4.13 -4.75
CA ILE A 224 -12.18 5.04 -3.80
C ILE A 224 -11.85 4.62 -2.38
N GLN A 225 -11.26 5.54 -1.61
CA GLN A 225 -11.09 5.36 -0.18
C GLN A 225 -12.42 5.55 0.53
N VAL A 226 -12.87 4.56 1.28
CA VAL A 226 -14.01 4.69 2.20
C VAL A 226 -13.54 4.54 3.64
N ILE A 227 -14.30 5.13 4.57
CA ILE A 227 -14.19 4.89 6.00
C ILE A 227 -15.55 5.03 6.65
N GLY A 228 -15.86 4.14 7.57
CA GLY A 228 -17.14 4.15 8.28
C GLY A 228 -17.00 3.87 9.76
N ASP A 229 -17.99 4.30 10.53
CA ASP A 229 -18.11 3.99 11.96
C ASP A 229 -19.11 2.84 12.24
N ARG A 230 -19.19 2.44 13.50
CA ARG A 230 -20.11 1.38 13.95
C ARG A 230 -21.55 1.88 14.10
N HIS A 231 -21.81 3.17 13.87
CA HIS A 231 -23.11 3.82 14.05
C HIS A 231 -23.84 4.03 12.71
N GLY A 232 -23.25 3.56 11.60
CA GLY A 232 -23.85 3.61 10.27
C GLY A 232 -23.44 4.82 9.43
N ASN A 233 -22.53 5.67 9.92
CA ASN A 233 -21.95 6.71 9.09
C ASN A 233 -20.86 6.09 8.20
N MET A 234 -20.88 6.42 6.92
CA MET A 234 -19.89 5.98 5.93
C MET A 234 -19.63 7.14 5.00
N VAL A 235 -18.36 7.46 4.80
CA VAL A 235 -17.92 8.52 3.88
C VAL A 235 -16.89 7.99 2.89
N HIS A 236 -16.73 8.68 1.75
CA HIS A 236 -15.60 8.47 0.86
C HIS A 236 -14.64 9.66 0.94
N LEU A 237 -13.36 9.37 0.78
CA LEU A 237 -12.25 10.34 0.85
C LEU A 237 -11.61 10.52 -0.54
N PHE A 238 -12.45 10.59 -1.57
CA PHE A 238 -12.08 10.72 -2.97
C PHE A 238 -11.34 9.52 -3.56
N GLU A 239 -10.85 9.71 -4.76
CA GLU A 239 -10.19 8.69 -5.57
C GLU A 239 -8.67 8.77 -5.47
N ARG A 240 -8.04 7.63 -5.83
CA ARG A 240 -6.63 7.54 -6.19
C ARG A 240 -6.52 6.88 -7.56
N ASP A 241 -5.62 7.37 -8.40
CA ASP A 241 -5.20 6.70 -9.62
C ASP A 241 -3.98 5.83 -9.31
N CYS A 242 -4.13 4.53 -9.48
CA CYS A 242 -3.12 3.52 -9.24
C CYS A 242 -2.76 2.76 -10.52
N SER A 243 -2.90 3.41 -11.69
CA SER A 243 -2.68 2.78 -12.99
C SER A 243 -1.21 2.46 -13.27
N ILE A 244 -0.28 3.18 -12.67
CA ILE A 244 1.14 2.89 -12.86
C ILE A 244 1.51 1.64 -12.06
N GLN A 245 1.49 0.51 -12.77
CA GLN A 245 1.65 -0.82 -12.20
C GLN A 245 2.69 -1.62 -12.98
N ARG A 246 3.38 -2.51 -12.28
CA ARG A 246 4.27 -3.49 -12.85
C ARG A 246 3.83 -4.89 -12.42
N ARG A 247 3.47 -5.75 -13.37
CA ARG A 247 2.96 -7.10 -13.07
C ARG A 247 1.83 -7.09 -12.03
N HIS A 248 0.90 -6.12 -12.15
CA HIS A 248 -0.22 -5.87 -11.23
C HIS A 248 0.19 -5.37 -9.83
N GLN A 249 1.44 -4.97 -9.63
CA GLN A 249 1.90 -4.30 -8.42
C GLN A 249 1.94 -2.79 -8.66
N LYS A 250 1.23 -2.02 -7.85
CA LYS A 250 1.24 -0.55 -7.87
C LYS A 250 2.64 -0.05 -7.56
N VAL A 251 3.10 0.98 -8.25
CA VAL A 251 4.46 1.54 -8.16
C VAL A 251 4.44 3.05 -7.94
N VAL A 252 3.51 3.75 -8.62
CA VAL A 252 3.23 5.17 -8.42
C VAL A 252 1.73 5.35 -8.30
N GLU A 253 1.30 6.10 -7.31
CA GLU A 253 -0.09 6.45 -7.06
C GLU A 253 -0.25 7.97 -6.98
N GLU A 254 -1.36 8.48 -7.48
CA GLU A 254 -1.66 9.90 -7.41
C GLU A 254 -3.14 10.20 -7.13
N THR A 255 -3.38 11.38 -6.62
CA THR A 255 -4.71 11.96 -6.47
C THR A 255 -4.62 13.47 -6.67
N PRO A 256 -5.54 14.10 -7.43
CA PRO A 256 -6.64 13.52 -8.22
C PRO A 256 -6.18 12.68 -9.40
N CYS A 257 -7.02 11.75 -9.82
CA CYS A 257 -6.87 11.07 -11.10
C CYS A 257 -6.94 12.10 -12.25
N PRO A 258 -5.93 12.15 -13.15
CA PRO A 258 -5.84 13.23 -14.16
C PRO A 258 -7.04 13.34 -15.12
N VAL A 259 -7.76 12.24 -15.32
CA VAL A 259 -8.89 12.18 -16.26
C VAL A 259 -10.26 12.15 -15.58
N ALA A 260 -10.30 12.04 -14.24
CA ALA A 260 -11.56 11.95 -13.52
C ALA A 260 -12.19 13.32 -13.31
N THR A 261 -13.41 13.50 -13.83
CA THR A 261 -14.20 14.70 -13.54
C THR A 261 -14.76 14.67 -12.11
N PRO A 262 -15.06 15.82 -11.49
CA PRO A 262 -15.71 15.85 -10.18
C PRO A 262 -17.00 15.02 -10.12
N GLU A 263 -17.79 15.02 -11.18
CA GLU A 263 -19.02 14.23 -11.29
C GLU A 263 -18.76 12.72 -11.30
N LEU A 264 -17.73 12.29 -12.04
CA LEU A 264 -17.33 10.87 -12.06
C LEU A 264 -16.88 10.42 -10.66
N VAL A 265 -16.04 11.22 -9.99
CA VAL A 265 -15.56 10.93 -8.64
C VAL A 265 -16.71 10.84 -7.63
N ARG A 266 -17.67 11.76 -7.71
CA ARG A 266 -18.89 11.73 -6.87
C ARG A 266 -19.67 10.44 -7.10
N ARG A 267 -19.94 10.05 -8.35
CA ARG A 267 -20.65 8.80 -8.69
C ARG A 267 -19.90 7.56 -8.19
N MET A 268 -18.59 7.50 -8.39
CA MET A 268 -17.77 6.41 -7.89
C MET A 268 -17.79 6.34 -6.35
N GLY A 269 -17.71 7.49 -5.68
CA GLY A 269 -17.80 7.61 -4.23
C GLY A 269 -19.13 7.10 -3.67
N GLU A 270 -20.24 7.54 -4.27
CA GLU A 270 -21.59 7.13 -3.86
C GLU A 270 -21.81 5.62 -3.98
N VAL A 271 -21.36 5.01 -5.07
CA VAL A 271 -21.49 3.54 -5.23
C VAL A 271 -20.56 2.77 -4.29
N ALA A 272 -19.38 3.30 -3.99
CA ALA A 272 -18.46 2.70 -3.01
C ALA A 272 -19.07 2.73 -1.60
N VAL A 273 -19.60 3.87 -1.16
CA VAL A 273 -20.32 4.02 0.11
C VAL A 273 -21.51 3.05 0.19
N LYS A 274 -22.33 3.00 -0.86
CA LYS A 274 -23.48 2.10 -0.93
C LYS A 274 -23.07 0.63 -0.86
N GLY A 275 -22.01 0.27 -1.57
CA GLY A 275 -21.42 -1.08 -1.54
C GLY A 275 -20.93 -1.46 -0.14
N ALA A 276 -20.20 -0.57 0.53
CA ALA A 276 -19.69 -0.79 1.88
C ALA A 276 -20.84 -0.97 2.91
N LEU A 277 -21.83 -0.11 2.87
CA LEU A 277 -23.00 -0.21 3.74
C LEU A 277 -23.79 -1.52 3.54
N SER A 278 -23.87 -2.02 2.29
CA SER A 278 -24.60 -3.26 1.97
C SER A 278 -24.03 -4.51 2.63
N VAL A 279 -22.76 -4.48 3.02
CA VAL A 279 -22.09 -5.59 3.72
C VAL A 279 -21.87 -5.30 5.22
N GLY A 280 -22.40 -4.18 5.71
CA GLY A 280 -22.25 -3.75 7.11
C GLY A 280 -20.78 -3.43 7.45
N TYR A 281 -20.08 -2.81 6.51
CA TYR A 281 -18.68 -2.42 6.65
C TYR A 281 -18.52 -1.22 7.59
N PHE A 282 -17.45 -1.20 8.36
CA PHE A 282 -16.91 -0.03 9.07
C PHE A 282 -15.39 -0.10 9.07
N SER A 283 -14.70 0.96 9.56
CA SER A 283 -13.27 1.16 9.43
C SER A 283 -12.84 1.57 8.01
N ALA A 284 -11.53 1.73 7.78
CA ALA A 284 -11.00 2.07 6.47
C ALA A 284 -11.05 0.89 5.51
N GLY A 285 -11.45 1.15 4.27
CA GLY A 285 -11.46 0.20 3.18
C GLY A 285 -11.37 0.90 1.83
N THR A 286 -11.10 0.16 0.77
CA THR A 286 -10.90 0.73 -0.55
C THR A 286 -11.64 -0.08 -1.60
N PHE A 287 -12.43 0.60 -2.43
CA PHE A 287 -13.09 0.03 -3.60
C PHE A 287 -12.24 0.28 -4.83
N GLU A 288 -11.75 -0.77 -5.46
CA GLU A 288 -10.97 -0.70 -6.69
C GLU A 288 -11.88 -0.86 -7.91
N PHE A 289 -11.64 -0.01 -8.93
CA PHE A 289 -12.40 0.01 -10.16
C PHE A 289 -11.47 0.02 -11.38
N LEU A 290 -11.95 -0.59 -12.47
CA LEU A 290 -11.42 -0.35 -13.80
C LEU A 290 -12.21 0.79 -14.42
N LEU A 291 -11.53 1.87 -14.80
CA LEU A 291 -12.10 3.03 -15.47
C LEU A 291 -11.77 2.97 -16.96
N GLY A 292 -12.79 2.94 -17.81
CA GLY A 292 -12.68 2.99 -19.26
C GLY A 292 -12.46 4.42 -19.78
N GLU A 293 -11.98 4.53 -21.00
CA GLU A 293 -11.78 5.82 -21.69
C GLU A 293 -13.09 6.59 -21.91
N ASP A 294 -14.22 5.88 -21.97
CA ASP A 294 -15.56 6.43 -22.11
C ASP A 294 -16.17 6.94 -20.78
N GLY A 295 -15.42 6.86 -19.69
CA GLY A 295 -15.89 7.22 -18.35
C GLY A 295 -16.77 6.15 -17.69
N SER A 296 -16.93 4.97 -18.29
CA SER A 296 -17.50 3.81 -17.62
C SER A 296 -16.54 3.28 -16.56
N PHE A 297 -17.08 2.81 -15.44
CA PHE A 297 -16.25 2.22 -14.39
C PHE A 297 -16.89 0.95 -13.84
N TYR A 298 -16.06 -0.02 -13.49
CA TYR A 298 -16.50 -1.35 -13.07
C TYR A 298 -15.73 -1.82 -11.86
N PHE A 299 -16.45 -2.31 -10.86
CA PHE A 299 -15.88 -2.85 -9.63
C PHE A 299 -14.93 -4.02 -9.92
N LEU A 300 -13.73 -3.93 -9.39
CA LEU A 300 -12.71 -4.96 -9.47
C LEU A 300 -12.69 -5.80 -8.18
N GLU A 301 -12.41 -5.15 -7.05
CA GLU A 301 -12.41 -5.75 -5.72
C GLU A 301 -12.52 -4.69 -4.62
N MET A 302 -12.77 -5.13 -3.40
CA MET A 302 -12.68 -4.30 -2.21
C MET A 302 -11.56 -4.80 -1.32
N ASN A 303 -10.60 -3.93 -1.01
CA ASN A 303 -9.60 -4.20 0.01
C ASN A 303 -10.15 -3.81 1.39
N THR A 304 -10.29 -4.82 2.24
CA THR A 304 -10.91 -4.68 3.57
C THR A 304 -9.88 -4.28 4.64
N ARG A 305 -9.04 -3.30 4.33
CA ARG A 305 -7.91 -2.82 5.13
C ARG A 305 -7.47 -1.43 4.72
N LEU A 306 -6.54 -0.86 5.47
CA LEU A 306 -5.77 0.29 5.05
C LEU A 306 -4.90 -0.07 3.83
N GLN A 307 -4.79 0.81 2.85
CA GLN A 307 -3.94 0.62 1.67
C GLN A 307 -2.52 1.19 1.90
N VAL A 308 -1.54 0.69 1.12
CA VAL A 308 -0.16 1.23 1.14
C VAL A 308 -0.19 2.72 0.83
N GLU A 309 -0.93 3.11 -0.20
CA GLU A 309 -1.06 4.43 -0.80
C GLU A 309 -2.03 5.39 -0.07
N HIS A 310 -2.45 5.05 1.17
CA HIS A 310 -3.29 5.95 1.97
C HIS A 310 -2.70 7.36 2.19
N PRO A 311 -1.37 7.57 2.20
CA PRO A 311 -0.81 8.90 2.42
C PRO A 311 -1.24 9.94 1.40
N VAL A 312 -1.47 9.58 0.13
CA VAL A 312 -1.91 10.57 -0.86
C VAL A 312 -3.32 11.09 -0.56
N THR A 313 -4.20 10.25 -0.02
CA THR A 313 -5.52 10.67 0.45
C THR A 313 -5.40 11.58 1.68
N GLU A 314 -4.55 11.22 2.64
CA GLU A 314 -4.31 12.04 3.84
C GLU A 314 -3.81 13.44 3.48
N TRP A 315 -2.90 13.56 2.49
CA TRP A 315 -2.40 14.83 2.00
C TRP A 315 -3.49 15.76 1.48
N ILE A 316 -4.41 15.24 0.65
CA ILE A 316 -5.42 16.09 0.00
C ILE A 316 -6.63 16.39 0.87
N THR A 317 -6.87 15.59 1.92
CA THR A 317 -8.01 15.74 2.83
C THR A 317 -7.63 16.34 4.18
N GLY A 318 -6.36 16.27 4.55
CA GLY A 318 -5.88 16.67 5.88
C GLY A 318 -6.32 15.72 7.00
N THR A 319 -6.59 14.46 6.66
CA THR A 319 -7.02 13.43 7.62
C THR A 319 -5.85 12.54 8.05
N ASP A 320 -5.95 11.90 9.22
CA ASP A 320 -5.10 10.77 9.63
C ASP A 320 -5.98 9.52 9.69
N LEU A 321 -5.87 8.66 8.67
CA LEU A 321 -6.68 7.44 8.55
C LEU A 321 -6.38 6.43 9.66
N VAL A 322 -5.15 6.33 10.12
CA VAL A 322 -4.78 5.42 11.21
C VAL A 322 -5.40 5.89 12.52
N ALA A 323 -5.34 7.21 12.81
CA ALA A 323 -5.97 7.77 13.99
C ALA A 323 -7.49 7.55 13.97
N GLU A 324 -8.13 7.74 12.81
CA GLU A 324 -9.57 7.55 12.68
C GLU A 324 -9.96 6.08 12.80
N MET A 325 -9.16 5.14 12.28
CA MET A 325 -9.37 3.70 12.48
C MET A 325 -9.35 3.33 13.98
N VAL A 326 -8.43 3.91 14.74
CA VAL A 326 -8.34 3.68 16.20
C VAL A 326 -9.57 4.24 16.91
N ARG A 327 -10.04 5.45 16.55
CA ARG A 327 -11.26 6.06 17.10
C ARG A 327 -12.49 5.22 16.84
N VAL A 328 -12.69 4.82 15.59
CA VAL A 328 -13.81 3.95 15.19
C VAL A 328 -13.76 2.62 15.94
N ALA A 329 -12.57 2.03 16.11
CA ALA A 329 -12.41 0.79 16.87
C ALA A 329 -12.74 0.98 18.36
N ALA A 330 -12.47 2.15 18.92
CA ALA A 330 -12.86 2.55 20.27
C ALA A 330 -14.39 2.81 20.42
N GLY A 331 -15.15 2.76 19.32
CA GLY A 331 -16.60 2.96 19.31
C GLY A 331 -17.04 4.41 19.06
N GLU A 332 -16.13 5.29 18.72
CA GLU A 332 -16.45 6.70 18.40
C GLU A 332 -17.15 6.81 17.04
N ARG A 333 -17.89 7.90 16.84
CA ARG A 333 -18.42 8.29 15.54
C ARG A 333 -17.30 8.87 14.68
N LEU A 334 -17.46 8.81 13.36
CA LEU A 334 -16.58 9.52 12.45
C LEU A 334 -16.50 11.01 12.79
N SER A 335 -15.31 11.57 12.64
CA SER A 335 -15.04 12.99 12.92
C SER A 335 -15.68 13.94 11.89
N TRP A 336 -16.17 13.41 10.77
CA TRP A 336 -16.68 14.20 9.63
C TRP A 336 -17.99 13.64 9.06
N GLN A 337 -18.79 14.53 8.48
CA GLN A 337 -19.82 14.20 7.51
C GLN A 337 -19.25 14.35 6.08
N GLN A 338 -19.88 13.74 5.08
CA GLN A 338 -19.38 13.74 3.70
C GLN A 338 -19.15 15.17 3.15
N GLU A 339 -20.05 16.09 3.48
CA GLU A 339 -20.04 17.47 3.00
C GLU A 339 -18.92 18.33 3.60
N GLU A 340 -18.36 17.90 4.72
CA GLU A 340 -17.27 18.58 5.42
C GLU A 340 -15.90 18.21 4.85
N ILE A 341 -15.83 17.12 4.08
CA ILE A 341 -14.59 16.60 3.51
C ILE A 341 -14.26 17.37 2.24
N VAL A 342 -13.19 18.16 2.30
CA VAL A 342 -12.76 19.00 1.19
C VAL A 342 -11.42 18.51 0.64
N ARG A 343 -11.39 18.28 -0.68
CA ARG A 343 -10.16 17.97 -1.40
C ARG A 343 -9.35 19.24 -1.69
N ARG A 344 -8.05 19.21 -1.40
CA ARG A 344 -7.14 20.34 -1.61
C ARG A 344 -5.85 19.89 -2.31
N GLY A 345 -5.55 20.50 -3.45
CA GLY A 345 -4.31 20.26 -4.18
C GLY A 345 -4.25 18.87 -4.83
N ALA A 346 -3.02 18.39 -4.99
CA ALA A 346 -2.70 17.09 -5.58
C ALA A 346 -1.55 16.44 -4.81
N SER A 347 -1.54 15.12 -4.78
CA SER A 347 -0.49 14.32 -4.13
C SER A 347 -0.05 13.18 -5.02
N ILE A 348 1.22 12.85 -4.95
CA ILE A 348 1.85 11.71 -5.66
C ILE A 348 2.64 10.91 -4.62
N GLU A 349 2.57 9.59 -4.71
CA GLU A 349 3.41 8.66 -3.95
C GLU A 349 4.25 7.83 -4.91
N CYS A 350 5.52 7.57 -4.54
CA CYS A 350 6.41 6.63 -5.19
C CYS A 350 6.86 5.59 -4.17
N ARG A 351 6.70 4.31 -4.51
CA ARG A 351 7.17 3.20 -3.68
C ARG A 351 8.64 2.92 -3.98
N ILE A 352 9.48 3.09 -2.98
CA ILE A 352 10.92 2.85 -3.10
C ILE A 352 11.23 1.41 -2.68
N TYR A 353 11.56 0.58 -3.66
CA TYR A 353 11.90 -0.83 -3.47
C TYR A 353 13.41 -1.06 -3.52
N ALA A 354 13.88 -1.99 -2.70
CA ALA A 354 15.23 -2.56 -2.80
C ALA A 354 15.26 -3.57 -3.95
N GLU A 355 15.45 -3.08 -5.17
CA GLU A 355 15.43 -3.88 -6.40
C GLU A 355 16.32 -3.28 -7.49
N ASP A 356 16.72 -4.11 -8.43
CA ASP A 356 17.41 -3.67 -9.62
C ASP A 356 16.46 -2.81 -10.49
N PRO A 357 16.84 -1.58 -10.88
CA PRO A 357 15.93 -0.64 -11.55
C PRO A 357 15.55 -1.05 -12.98
N ILE A 358 16.23 -2.03 -13.57
CA ILE A 358 16.01 -2.52 -14.94
C ILE A 358 15.32 -3.87 -14.94
N GLY A 359 15.90 -4.85 -14.25
CA GLY A 359 15.37 -6.22 -14.17
C GLY A 359 14.31 -6.41 -13.09
N PHE A 360 14.22 -5.46 -12.16
CA PHE A 360 13.31 -5.50 -11.01
C PHE A 360 13.48 -6.73 -10.13
N LEU A 361 14.69 -7.28 -10.09
CA LEU A 361 15.01 -8.35 -9.17
C LEU A 361 15.29 -7.77 -7.78
N PRO A 362 14.80 -8.39 -6.70
CA PRO A 362 15.08 -7.95 -5.34
C PRO A 362 16.57 -7.80 -5.09
N SER A 363 16.97 -6.74 -4.40
CA SER A 363 18.34 -6.44 -3.99
C SER A 363 18.43 -6.36 -2.46
N PRO A 364 18.25 -7.47 -1.75
CA PRO A 364 18.42 -7.49 -0.29
C PRO A 364 19.86 -7.19 0.07
N GLY A 365 20.09 -6.57 1.22
CA GLY A 365 21.45 -6.22 1.65
C GLY A 365 21.47 -5.15 2.72
N LYS A 366 22.69 -4.78 3.13
CA LYS A 366 22.89 -3.74 4.11
C LYS A 366 22.84 -2.37 3.46
N ILE A 367 22.07 -1.46 4.04
CA ILE A 367 22.06 -0.05 3.67
C ILE A 367 23.30 0.62 4.27
N GLU A 368 24.23 1.02 3.41
CA GLU A 368 25.50 1.64 3.83
C GLU A 368 25.30 3.12 4.19
N ALA A 369 24.51 3.85 3.37
CA ALA A 369 24.11 5.20 3.66
C ALA A 369 22.63 5.40 3.28
N LEU A 370 21.92 6.18 4.09
CA LEU A 370 20.53 6.55 3.87
C LEU A 370 20.33 8.03 4.16
N ARG A 371 19.95 8.78 3.14
CA ARG A 371 19.48 10.15 3.30
C ARG A 371 18.10 10.27 2.65
N VAL A 372 17.08 10.33 3.49
CA VAL A 372 15.69 10.51 3.05
C VAL A 372 15.45 11.94 2.58
N PRO A 373 14.58 12.16 1.58
CA PRO A 373 14.23 13.49 1.13
C PRO A 373 13.48 14.27 2.22
N ALA A 374 13.64 15.58 2.24
CA ALA A 374 13.01 16.45 3.19
C ALA A 374 12.49 17.73 2.52
N GLY A 375 12.01 18.68 3.33
CA GLY A 375 11.51 19.97 2.89
C GLY A 375 9.99 20.07 2.86
N PRO A 376 9.45 21.26 2.50
CA PRO A 376 8.02 21.49 2.54
C PRO A 376 7.22 20.49 1.72
N TRP A 377 6.17 19.93 2.33
CA TRP A 377 5.21 19.02 1.67
C TRP A 377 5.84 17.75 1.09
N VAL A 378 6.89 17.23 1.75
CA VAL A 378 7.50 15.93 1.48
C VAL A 378 7.36 15.07 2.73
N ARG A 379 6.86 13.84 2.55
CA ARG A 379 6.73 12.82 3.60
C ARG A 379 7.41 11.55 3.13
N ASP A 380 8.25 10.99 3.99
CA ASP A 380 8.86 9.66 3.83
C ASP A 380 8.32 8.73 4.92
N ASP A 381 7.57 7.71 4.51
CA ASP A 381 7.16 6.62 5.37
C ASP A 381 8.15 5.46 5.17
N GLY A 382 9.27 5.50 5.87
CA GLY A 382 10.35 4.53 5.77
C GLY A 382 10.36 3.51 6.91
N GLY A 383 10.80 2.28 6.59
CA GLY A 383 10.96 1.18 7.55
C GLY A 383 12.39 0.88 7.94
N PHE A 384 13.36 1.62 7.39
CA PHE A 384 14.79 1.35 7.54
C PHE A 384 15.57 2.58 8.04
N TYR A 385 16.83 2.36 8.40
CA TYR A 385 17.80 3.37 8.83
C TYR A 385 19.19 3.00 8.32
N GLU A 386 20.13 3.93 8.32
CA GLU A 386 21.52 3.69 7.92
C GLU A 386 22.16 2.56 8.74
N GLY A 387 22.71 1.56 8.07
CA GLY A 387 23.27 0.34 8.69
C GLY A 387 22.27 -0.81 8.89
N ALA A 388 20.98 -0.58 8.62
CA ALA A 388 19.99 -1.66 8.63
C ALA A 388 20.15 -2.61 7.43
N THR A 389 19.66 -3.82 7.56
CA THR A 389 19.67 -4.83 6.49
C THR A 389 18.26 -5.04 5.96
N VAL A 390 18.07 -4.94 4.64
CA VAL A 390 16.85 -5.34 3.95
C VAL A 390 16.83 -6.86 3.84
N PRO A 391 15.90 -7.55 4.51
CA PRO A 391 15.87 -9.01 4.50
C PRO A 391 15.29 -9.55 3.19
N SER A 392 15.70 -10.77 2.81
CA SER A 392 15.16 -11.48 1.64
C SER A 392 13.84 -12.22 1.92
N HIS A 393 13.36 -12.22 3.15
CA HIS A 393 12.18 -12.99 3.58
C HIS A 393 10.85 -12.29 3.36
N TYR A 394 10.86 -10.97 3.13
CA TYR A 394 9.67 -10.12 3.08
C TYR A 394 9.70 -9.22 1.85
N ASP A 395 8.64 -8.43 1.69
CA ASP A 395 8.55 -7.42 0.65
C ASP A 395 9.76 -6.47 0.72
N PRO A 396 10.42 -6.16 -0.43
CA PRO A 396 11.59 -5.30 -0.46
C PRO A 396 11.28 -3.80 -0.36
N LEU A 397 10.09 -3.40 0.05
CA LEU A 397 9.70 -2.00 0.22
C LEU A 397 10.56 -1.33 1.30
N VAL A 398 11.39 -0.39 0.88
CA VAL A 398 12.26 0.41 1.77
C VAL A 398 11.48 1.55 2.39
N SER A 399 10.78 2.29 1.55
CA SER A 399 9.94 3.40 1.96
C SER A 399 8.91 3.73 0.87
N LYS A 400 7.95 4.60 1.22
CA LYS A 400 7.09 5.28 0.28
C LYS A 400 7.24 6.77 0.50
N VAL A 401 7.66 7.46 -0.57
CA VAL A 401 7.77 8.92 -0.58
C VAL A 401 6.48 9.48 -1.14
N SER A 402 5.83 10.33 -0.39
CA SER A 402 4.66 11.06 -0.86
C SER A 402 4.87 12.57 -0.78
N VAL A 403 4.33 13.29 -1.73
CA VAL A 403 4.41 14.75 -1.80
C VAL A 403 3.03 15.34 -2.03
N TRP A 404 2.85 16.58 -1.57
CA TRP A 404 1.66 17.38 -1.87
C TRP A 404 2.04 18.62 -2.66
N GLY A 405 1.17 19.07 -3.58
CA GLY A 405 1.26 20.33 -4.29
C GLY A 405 -0.11 21.00 -4.44
N PRO A 406 -0.19 22.35 -4.64
CA PRO A 406 -1.45 23.02 -4.92
C PRO A 406 -2.11 22.53 -6.22
N ASP A 407 -1.30 21.95 -7.11
CA ASP A 407 -1.71 21.32 -8.36
C ASP A 407 -0.80 20.13 -8.71
N ARG A 408 -1.22 19.32 -9.68
CA ARG A 408 -0.49 18.14 -10.13
C ARG A 408 0.92 18.45 -10.67
N LYS A 409 1.07 19.54 -11.43
CA LYS A 409 2.36 19.97 -11.98
C LYS A 409 3.37 20.24 -10.87
N THR A 410 2.96 20.96 -9.84
CA THR A 410 3.78 21.24 -8.66
C THR A 410 4.11 19.96 -7.89
N ALA A 411 3.15 19.03 -7.74
CA ALA A 411 3.39 17.74 -7.10
C ALA A 411 4.45 16.92 -7.87
N ILE A 412 4.38 16.84 -9.21
CA ILE A 412 5.38 16.17 -10.05
C ILE A 412 6.76 16.81 -9.85
N GLN A 413 6.86 18.13 -9.93
CA GLN A 413 8.14 18.83 -9.73
C GLN A 413 8.73 18.57 -8.34
N ARG A 414 7.89 18.56 -7.32
CA ARG A 414 8.28 18.29 -5.93
C ARG A 414 8.74 16.84 -5.74
N MET A 415 8.06 15.88 -6.35
CA MET A 415 8.47 14.48 -6.30
C MET A 415 9.81 14.27 -7.02
N ARG A 416 10.00 14.87 -8.19
CA ARG A 416 11.29 14.80 -8.90
C ARG A 416 12.43 15.37 -8.07
N ARG A 417 12.23 16.54 -7.40
CA ARG A 417 13.22 17.09 -6.47
C ARG A 417 13.46 16.14 -5.29
N ALA A 418 12.40 15.61 -4.68
CA ALA A 418 12.53 14.72 -3.54
C ALA A 418 13.35 13.46 -3.90
N LEU A 419 13.09 12.85 -5.06
CA LEU A 419 13.83 11.68 -5.52
C LEU A 419 15.30 11.99 -5.82
N SER A 420 15.62 13.16 -6.42
CA SER A 420 17.02 13.57 -6.67
C SER A 420 17.83 13.81 -5.39
N GLU A 421 17.17 14.07 -4.27
CA GLU A 421 17.79 14.20 -2.95
C GLU A 421 17.86 12.86 -2.19
N TYR A 422 17.15 11.81 -2.67
CA TYR A 422 17.07 10.53 -1.97
C TYR A 422 18.32 9.69 -2.25
N VAL A 423 19.13 9.48 -1.24
CA VAL A 423 20.36 8.68 -1.35
C VAL A 423 20.19 7.37 -0.59
N VAL A 424 20.35 6.25 -1.30
CA VAL A 424 20.44 4.90 -0.73
C VAL A 424 21.64 4.21 -1.35
N THR A 425 22.58 3.76 -0.53
CA THR A 425 23.75 3.00 -0.99
C THR A 425 23.86 1.66 -0.29
N GLY A 426 24.61 0.72 -0.87
CA GLY A 426 24.75 -0.65 -0.38
C GLY A 426 23.72 -1.63 -0.94
N ILE A 427 22.61 -1.13 -1.47
CA ILE A 427 21.59 -1.89 -2.20
C ILE A 427 21.21 -1.15 -3.47
N LYS A 428 20.62 -1.86 -4.44
CA LYS A 428 20.00 -1.23 -5.60
C LYS A 428 18.57 -0.80 -5.26
N THR A 429 18.11 0.29 -5.87
CA THR A 429 16.74 0.79 -5.71
C THR A 429 16.14 1.19 -7.06
N ASN A 430 14.82 1.31 -7.11
CA ASN A 430 14.07 1.76 -8.27
C ASN A 430 13.95 3.30 -8.38
N ILE A 431 14.74 4.08 -7.64
CA ILE A 431 14.67 5.56 -7.65
C ILE A 431 14.86 6.10 -9.06
N VAL A 432 15.89 5.63 -9.80
CA VAL A 432 16.18 6.08 -11.18
C VAL A 432 15.01 5.77 -12.13
N PHE A 433 14.34 4.63 -11.94
CA PHE A 433 13.12 4.31 -12.69
C PHE A 433 12.01 5.35 -12.44
N HIS A 434 11.79 5.74 -11.19
CA HIS A 434 10.81 6.78 -10.86
C HIS A 434 11.16 8.15 -11.45
N GLU A 435 12.44 8.54 -11.46
CA GLU A 435 12.87 9.80 -12.06
C GLU A 435 12.56 9.86 -13.56
N LYS A 436 12.83 8.77 -14.30
CA LYS A 436 12.48 8.64 -15.71
C LYS A 436 10.98 8.66 -15.96
N LEU A 437 10.23 7.94 -15.13
CA LEU A 437 8.76 7.87 -15.21
C LEU A 437 8.14 9.25 -15.02
N LEU A 438 8.53 9.99 -13.98
CA LEU A 438 8.03 11.33 -13.67
C LEU A 438 8.45 12.40 -14.68
N ALA A 439 9.47 12.11 -15.50
CA ALA A 439 9.91 12.97 -16.61
C ALA A 439 9.22 12.61 -17.93
N HIS A 440 8.59 11.45 -18.04
CA HIS A 440 7.99 10.96 -19.28
C HIS A 440 6.80 11.83 -19.70
N PRO A 441 6.76 12.33 -20.96
CA PRO A 441 5.70 13.25 -21.42
C PRO A 441 4.29 12.74 -21.15
N ALA A 442 4.01 11.48 -21.50
CA ALA A 442 2.67 10.90 -21.29
C ALA A 442 2.26 10.82 -19.81
N PHE A 443 3.21 10.62 -18.88
CA PHE A 443 2.92 10.73 -17.44
C PHE A 443 2.63 12.19 -17.05
N VAL A 444 3.47 13.12 -17.48
CA VAL A 444 3.31 14.55 -17.18
C VAL A 444 1.96 15.08 -17.69
N GLU A 445 1.55 14.66 -18.87
CA GLU A 445 0.26 15.03 -19.48
C GLU A 445 -0.94 14.27 -18.90
N GLY A 446 -0.69 13.22 -18.10
CA GLY A 446 -1.75 12.37 -17.55
C GLY A 446 -2.31 11.35 -18.54
N HIS A 447 -1.65 11.08 -19.65
CA HIS A 447 -2.03 10.14 -20.69
C HIS A 447 -1.41 8.77 -20.48
N TYR A 448 -1.88 8.02 -19.49
CA TYR A 448 -1.38 6.70 -19.16
C TYR A 448 -2.52 5.74 -18.77
N THR A 449 -2.25 4.46 -18.82
CA THR A 449 -3.16 3.36 -18.45
C THR A 449 -2.39 2.32 -17.65
N THR A 450 -3.04 1.22 -17.28
CA THR A 450 -2.35 0.09 -16.61
C THR A 450 -1.25 -0.55 -17.47
N GLY A 451 -1.24 -0.31 -18.78
CA GLY A 451 -0.20 -0.76 -19.72
C GLY A 451 1.03 0.15 -19.83
N PHE A 452 1.02 1.31 -19.15
CA PHE A 452 2.02 2.38 -19.35
C PHE A 452 3.48 1.92 -19.29
N ILE A 453 3.85 1.10 -18.30
CA ILE A 453 5.25 0.66 -18.14
C ILE A 453 5.68 -0.26 -19.29
N GLU A 454 4.83 -1.19 -19.72
CA GLU A 454 5.16 -2.08 -20.84
C GLU A 454 5.19 -1.33 -22.17
N GLU A 455 4.28 -0.39 -22.38
CA GLU A 455 4.20 0.45 -23.60
C GLU A 455 5.41 1.38 -23.75
N ASN A 456 6.05 1.77 -22.63
CA ASN A 456 7.17 2.72 -22.60
C ASN A 456 8.47 2.10 -22.06
N LYS A 457 8.60 0.78 -22.16
CA LYS A 457 9.67 0.01 -21.53
C LYS A 457 11.08 0.49 -21.92
N GLU A 458 11.33 0.78 -23.19
CA GLU A 458 12.62 1.27 -23.68
C GLU A 458 13.00 2.60 -23.03
N ALA A 459 12.07 3.54 -22.99
CA ALA A 459 12.32 4.86 -22.41
C ALA A 459 12.53 4.81 -20.89
N LEU A 460 11.81 3.91 -20.20
CA LEU A 460 11.87 3.80 -18.75
C LEU A 460 13.05 2.95 -18.26
N LEU A 461 13.42 1.87 -18.97
CA LEU A 461 14.41 0.89 -18.55
C LEU A 461 15.72 0.96 -19.34
N GLY A 462 15.74 1.68 -20.48
CA GLY A 462 16.97 1.87 -21.27
C GLY A 462 18.07 2.51 -20.42
N TYR A 463 19.32 2.11 -20.64
CA TYR A 463 20.45 2.87 -20.14
C TYR A 463 20.39 4.25 -20.80
N SER A 464 20.36 5.33 -20.04
CA SER A 464 20.80 6.62 -20.60
C SER A 464 22.28 6.47 -20.90
N ASP A 465 22.69 6.79 -22.11
CA ASP A 465 24.11 6.96 -22.40
C ASP A 465 24.68 7.93 -21.36
N VAL A 466 25.55 7.39 -20.50
CA VAL A 466 26.25 8.21 -19.51
C VAL A 466 27.13 9.13 -20.37
N ARG A 467 26.88 10.43 -20.32
CA ARG A 467 27.74 11.38 -21.05
C ARG A 467 29.16 11.29 -20.48
N GLU A 468 30.17 11.46 -21.31
CA GLU A 468 31.58 11.46 -20.86
C GLU A 468 31.81 12.41 -19.65
N GLU A 469 31.07 13.53 -19.60
CA GLU A 469 31.08 14.48 -18.48
C GLU A 469 30.49 13.86 -17.16
N ASP A 470 29.54 12.97 -17.27
CA ASP A 470 28.95 12.27 -16.11
C ASP A 470 29.87 11.14 -15.65
N GLU A 471 30.62 10.47 -16.54
CA GLU A 471 31.65 9.48 -16.17
C GLU A 471 32.77 10.11 -15.34
N ALA A 472 33.25 11.27 -15.73
CA ALA A 472 34.27 12.01 -14.96
C ALA A 472 33.74 12.44 -13.58
N THR A 473 32.49 12.91 -13.52
CA THR A 473 31.81 13.28 -12.27
C THR A 473 31.58 12.05 -11.37
N LEU A 474 31.16 10.93 -11.95
CA LEU A 474 30.97 9.66 -11.25
C LEU A 474 32.31 9.11 -10.71
N ALA A 475 33.38 9.15 -11.54
CA ALA A 475 34.73 8.75 -11.12
C ALA A 475 35.24 9.62 -9.97
N ALA A 476 35.03 10.94 -10.03
CA ALA A 476 35.36 11.86 -8.94
C ALA A 476 34.54 11.59 -7.67
N ALA A 477 33.24 11.33 -7.81
CA ALA A 477 32.38 10.98 -6.68
C ALA A 477 32.79 9.64 -6.02
N ILE A 478 33.13 8.63 -6.82
CA ILE A 478 33.65 7.35 -6.35
C ILE A 478 34.99 7.55 -5.62
N ALA A 479 35.91 8.34 -6.16
CA ALA A 479 37.20 8.64 -5.52
C ALA A 479 37.02 9.35 -4.17
N VAL A 480 36.09 10.33 -4.11
CA VAL A 480 35.76 11.03 -2.86
C VAL A 480 35.11 10.08 -1.84
N ALA A 481 34.21 9.20 -2.29
CA ALA A 481 33.59 8.20 -1.42
C ALA A 481 34.61 7.20 -0.88
N ALA A 482 35.51 6.71 -1.73
CA ALA A 482 36.60 5.82 -1.32
C ALA A 482 37.54 6.49 -0.30
N ALA A 483 37.96 7.73 -0.56
CA ALA A 483 38.81 8.49 0.37
C ALA A 483 38.11 8.77 1.73
N ARG A 484 36.77 8.99 1.72
CA ARG A 484 35.99 9.12 2.95
C ARG A 484 35.87 7.80 3.72
N ALA A 485 35.68 6.68 2.99
CA ALA A 485 35.63 5.35 3.60
C ALA A 485 36.98 4.98 4.24
N GLU A 486 38.10 5.25 3.58
CA GLU A 486 39.44 5.05 4.13
C GLU A 486 39.70 5.91 5.38
N ARG A 487 39.31 7.19 5.35
CA ARG A 487 39.41 8.07 6.53
C ARG A 487 38.53 7.62 7.68
N LYS A 488 37.34 7.07 7.38
CA LYS A 488 36.42 6.51 8.39
C LYS A 488 37.02 5.23 9.00
N ALA A 489 37.61 4.35 8.18
CA ALA A 489 38.28 3.14 8.65
C ALA A 489 39.48 3.46 9.55
N GLN A 490 40.34 4.40 9.15
CA GLN A 490 41.49 4.86 9.95
C GLN A 490 41.06 5.52 11.26
N ARG A 491 39.94 6.28 11.30
CA ARG A 491 39.37 6.83 12.53
C ARG A 491 38.82 5.75 13.47
N THR A 492 38.20 4.71 12.90
CA THR A 492 37.62 3.61 13.68
C THR A 492 38.71 2.75 14.31
N GLU A 493 39.84 2.53 13.60
CA GLU A 493 41.01 1.85 14.17
C GLU A 493 41.70 2.68 15.27
N GLY A 494 41.79 4.01 15.11
CA GLY A 494 42.35 4.90 16.14
C GLY A 494 41.46 5.05 17.39
N GLN A 495 40.12 5.09 17.21
CA GLN A 495 39.18 5.20 18.31
C GLN A 495 38.91 3.88 19.05
N ALA A 496 39.04 2.73 18.39
CA ALA A 496 38.88 1.43 19.02
C ALA A 496 39.94 1.13 20.13
N LEU A 497 41.02 1.90 20.13
CA LEU A 497 42.07 1.85 21.16
C LEU A 497 41.79 2.77 22.37
N GLU A 498 40.99 3.83 22.21
CA GLU A 498 40.68 4.81 23.28
C GLU A 498 39.32 4.59 23.98
N ASP A 499 38.35 3.89 23.35
CA ASP A 499 36.95 3.84 23.83
C ASP A 499 36.55 2.54 24.56
N ARG A 500 37.48 1.83 25.12
CA ARG A 500 37.15 0.75 26.08
C ARG A 500 36.61 1.33 27.37
N GLY A 501 35.36 1.81 27.36
CA GLY A 501 34.66 2.11 28.61
C GLY A 501 33.77 3.37 28.65
N ARG A 502 33.64 4.17 27.58
CA ARG A 502 32.72 5.31 27.57
C ARG A 502 31.50 5.06 26.68
N LEU A 503 30.32 5.23 27.25
CA LEU A 503 29.08 5.29 26.48
C LEU A 503 29.09 6.52 25.56
N ALA A 504 28.61 6.39 24.33
CA ALA A 504 28.54 7.52 23.42
C ALA A 504 27.70 8.67 24.03
N PRO A 505 28.13 9.94 23.89
CA PRO A 505 27.51 11.10 24.58
C PRO A 505 26.00 11.21 24.36
N TRP A 506 25.48 10.77 23.21
CA TRP A 506 24.05 10.77 22.92
C TRP A 506 23.28 9.72 23.74
N VAL A 507 23.91 8.61 24.13
CA VAL A 507 23.32 7.57 25.00
C VAL A 507 23.18 8.10 26.42
N GLU A 508 24.18 8.87 26.92
CA GLU A 508 24.11 9.52 28.24
C GLU A 508 23.03 10.61 28.26
N GLN A 509 22.90 11.38 27.17
CA GLN A 509 21.90 12.43 27.03
C GLN A 509 20.47 11.88 26.93
N HIS A 510 20.27 10.70 26.31
CA HIS A 510 18.96 10.03 26.25
C HIS A 510 18.58 9.38 27.60
N ARG A 511 19.51 8.74 28.29
CA ARG A 511 19.25 8.20 29.64
C ARG A 511 18.82 9.28 30.64
N GLY A 512 19.37 10.48 30.54
CA GLY A 512 19.00 11.63 31.39
C GLY A 512 17.58 12.19 31.11
N ARG A 513 16.96 11.85 29.94
CA ARG A 513 15.59 12.28 29.60
C ARG A 513 14.53 11.24 29.96
N VAL A 514 14.88 9.97 30.07
CA VAL A 514 13.97 8.86 30.38
C VAL A 514 13.78 8.66 31.88
N LEU A 515 14.65 9.26 32.71
CA LEU A 515 14.62 9.17 34.18
C LEU A 515 14.08 10.44 34.87
N ARG A 516 13.38 11.32 34.14
CA ARG A 516 12.69 12.48 34.74
C ARG A 516 11.19 12.43 34.50
#